data_88950bf6d6ec925f3e2b5bcf41c6c425
#
_entry.id   88950bf6d6ec925f3e2b5bcf41c6c425
#
_cell.length_a   1.000
_cell.length_b   1.000
_cell.length_c   1.000
_cell.angle_alpha   90.00
_cell.angle_beta   90.00
_cell.angle_gamma   90.00
#
_symmetry.space_group_name_H-M   'P 1'
#
loop_
_entity.id
_entity.type
_entity.pdbx_description
1 polymer ?
#
loop_
_entity_poly.entity_id
_entity_poly.type
_entity_poly.pdbx_seq_one_letter_code
_entity_poly.pdbx_strand_id
1 'polypeptide(L)'
;MAHQLIEGQLAACVQIQEGVYSIYRWDGKICEEKEVLLSAKTIADKWIDISSFIKIHHPYDLPELIAHAPEKYEAHYGKWVESEVK
;
A
#
# COMPACT_ATOMS: atom_id res chain seq x y z
N MET A 1 -0.96 7.14 8.61
CA MET A 1 -1.55 6.28 7.56
C MET A 1 -1.37 4.80 7.85
N ALA A 2 -0.16 4.35 8.13
CA ALA A 2 0.10 2.91 8.37
C ALA A 2 -0.69 2.34 9.55
N HIS A 3 -0.67 3.01 10.69
CA HIS A 3 -1.42 2.58 11.87
C HIS A 3 -2.92 2.50 11.59
N GLN A 4 -3.45 3.43 10.82
CA GLN A 4 -4.88 3.47 10.49
C GLN A 4 -5.30 2.28 9.64
N LEU A 5 -4.43 1.82 8.73
CA LEU A 5 -4.71 0.62 7.93
C LEU A 5 -4.81 -0.63 8.82
N ILE A 6 -3.95 -0.73 9.82
CA ILE A 6 -3.96 -1.85 10.76
C ILE A 6 -5.16 -1.76 11.71
N GLU A 7 -5.37 -0.61 12.31
CA GLU A 7 -6.49 -0.39 13.24
C GLU A 7 -7.84 -0.61 12.59
N GLY A 8 -7.97 -0.18 11.34
CA GLY A 8 -9.20 -0.37 10.56
C GLY A 8 -9.36 -1.78 9.99
N GLN A 9 -8.41 -2.67 10.24
CA GLN A 9 -8.42 -4.05 9.74
C GLN A 9 -8.48 -4.14 8.21
N LEU A 10 -7.90 -3.16 7.55
CA LEU A 10 -7.76 -3.16 6.09
C LEU A 10 -6.51 -3.91 5.64
N ALA A 11 -5.51 -3.99 6.51
CA ALA A 11 -4.28 -4.72 6.25
C ALA A 11 -3.82 -5.44 7.51
N ALA A 12 -3.17 -6.58 7.32
CA ALA A 12 -2.61 -7.36 8.43
C ALA A 12 -1.22 -6.89 8.81
N CYS A 13 -0.48 -6.37 7.85
CA CYS A 13 0.90 -5.92 8.06
C CYS A 13 1.18 -4.76 7.12
N VAL A 14 1.87 -3.75 7.62
CA VAL A 14 2.32 -2.62 6.82
C VAL A 14 3.82 -2.45 7.04
N GLN A 15 4.56 -2.37 5.96
CA GLN A 15 6.00 -2.15 5.98
C GLN A 15 6.31 -0.81 5.34
N ILE A 16 7.26 -0.09 5.91
CA ILE A 16 7.65 1.23 5.44
C ILE A 16 9.13 1.19 5.07
N GLN A 17 9.44 1.60 3.84
CA GLN A 17 10.81 1.67 3.35
C GLN A 17 11.14 3.11 2.98
N GLU A 18 12.10 3.69 3.67
CA GLU A 18 12.59 5.04 3.40
C GLU A 18 13.71 5.00 2.35
N GLY A 19 14.01 6.16 1.79
CA GLY A 19 15.16 6.31 0.91
C GLY A 19 14.94 5.82 -0.51
N VAL A 20 13.70 5.68 -0.94
CA VAL A 20 13.37 5.37 -2.32
C VAL A 20 13.55 6.64 -3.15
N TYR A 21 14.30 6.54 -4.23
CA TYR A 21 14.57 7.67 -5.12
C TYR A 21 13.79 7.46 -6.40
N SER A 22 12.80 8.32 -6.65
CA SER A 22 11.92 8.19 -7.81
C SER A 22 12.28 9.21 -8.88
N ILE A 23 12.35 8.78 -10.12
CA ILE A 23 12.60 9.63 -11.27
C ILE A 23 11.44 9.40 -12.23
N TYR A 24 10.72 10.45 -12.57
CA TYR A 24 9.50 10.31 -13.34
C TYR A 24 9.21 11.56 -14.16
N ARG A 25 8.30 11.45 -15.09
CA ARG A 25 7.84 12.57 -15.92
C ARG A 25 6.49 13.07 -15.39
N TRP A 26 6.44 14.34 -15.11
CA TRP A 26 5.22 14.99 -14.65
C TRP A 26 5.09 16.36 -15.32
N ASP A 27 3.95 16.63 -15.93
CA ASP A 27 3.65 17.90 -16.60
C ASP A 27 4.75 18.29 -17.61
N GLY A 28 5.19 17.32 -18.41
CA GLY A 28 6.21 17.50 -19.42
C GLY A 28 7.64 17.66 -18.91
N LYS A 29 7.86 17.49 -17.61
CA LYS A 29 9.17 17.67 -16.98
C LYS A 29 9.62 16.38 -16.31
N ILE A 30 10.94 16.22 -16.23
CA ILE A 30 11.53 15.12 -15.47
C ILE A 30 11.70 15.58 -14.03
N CYS A 31 11.09 14.84 -13.11
CA CYS A 31 11.12 15.11 -11.67
C CYS A 31 11.91 14.03 -10.95
N GLU A 32 12.60 14.42 -9.89
CA GLU A 32 13.36 13.52 -9.03
C GLU A 32 13.00 13.82 -7.58
N GLU A 33 12.58 12.79 -6.84
CA GLU A 33 12.17 12.97 -5.46
C GLU A 33 12.58 11.79 -4.60
N LYS A 34 12.88 12.07 -3.34
CA LYS A 34 13.00 11.03 -2.33
C LYS A 34 11.60 10.73 -1.82
N GLU A 35 11.27 9.45 -1.78
CA GLU A 35 9.95 9.01 -1.37
C GLU A 35 10.04 7.90 -0.34
N VAL A 36 8.93 7.64 0.33
CA VAL A 36 8.76 6.55 1.25
C VAL A 36 7.81 5.55 0.61
N LEU A 37 8.24 4.29 0.54
CA LEU A 37 7.42 3.22 0.00
C LEU A 37 6.68 2.52 1.13
N LEU A 38 5.37 2.40 0.99
CA LEU A 38 4.54 1.68 1.94
C LEU A 38 4.00 0.43 1.27
N SER A 39 4.23 -0.72 1.90
CA SER A 39 3.73 -2.01 1.42
C SER A 39 2.78 -2.59 2.45
N ALA A 40 1.65 -3.10 2.01
CA ALA A 40 0.65 -3.67 2.91
C ALA A 40 0.32 -5.11 2.49
N LYS A 41 0.20 -5.98 3.48
CA LYS A 41 -0.25 -7.36 3.25
C LYS A 41 -1.73 -7.42 3.60
N THR A 42 -2.55 -7.81 2.63
CA THR A 42 -4.00 -7.84 2.80
C THR A 42 -4.61 -8.87 1.85
N ILE A 43 -5.92 -8.87 1.77
CA ILE A 43 -6.68 -9.74 0.85
C ILE A 43 -7.28 -8.92 -0.29
N ALA A 44 -7.57 -9.59 -1.39
CA ALA A 44 -8.07 -8.94 -2.61
C ALA A 44 -9.36 -8.15 -2.39
N ASP A 45 -10.23 -8.64 -1.52
CA ASP A 45 -11.52 -8.00 -1.23
C ASP A 45 -11.39 -6.60 -0.61
N LYS A 46 -10.21 -6.22 -0.14
CA LYS A 46 -9.98 -4.91 0.50
C LYS A 46 -9.48 -3.85 -0.46
N TRP A 47 -9.30 -4.17 -1.73
CA TRP A 47 -8.78 -3.23 -2.71
C TRP A 47 -9.58 -1.92 -2.76
N ILE A 48 -10.91 -2.01 -2.86
CA ILE A 48 -11.76 -0.82 -2.97
C ILE A 48 -11.67 0.03 -1.69
N ASP A 49 -11.74 -0.61 -0.53
CA ASP A 49 -11.68 0.10 0.76
C ASP A 49 -10.33 0.78 0.96
N ILE A 50 -9.24 0.09 0.62
CA ILE A 50 -7.89 0.65 0.71
C ILE A 50 -7.70 1.78 -0.28
N SER A 51 -8.17 1.61 -1.52
CA SER A 51 -8.07 2.65 -2.55
C SER A 51 -8.78 3.92 -2.11
N SER A 52 -9.98 3.79 -1.55
CA SER A 52 -10.75 4.92 -1.06
C SER A 52 -10.05 5.62 0.11
N PHE A 53 -9.51 4.83 1.04
CA PHE A 53 -8.77 5.35 2.18
C PHE A 53 -7.54 6.15 1.73
N ILE A 54 -6.76 5.59 0.81
CA ILE A 54 -5.54 6.24 0.31
C ILE A 54 -5.88 7.55 -0.40
N LYS A 55 -6.90 7.55 -1.24
CA LYS A 55 -7.30 8.77 -1.97
C LYS A 55 -7.71 9.89 -1.03
N ILE A 56 -8.35 9.57 0.09
CA ILE A 56 -8.79 10.57 1.06
C ILE A 56 -7.61 11.10 1.88
N HIS A 57 -6.67 10.24 2.27
CA HIS A 57 -5.64 10.57 3.25
C HIS A 57 -4.27 10.90 2.66
N HIS A 58 -4.04 10.57 1.40
CA HIS A 58 -2.75 10.82 0.77
C HIS A 58 -2.62 12.29 0.35
N PRO A 59 -1.44 12.92 0.56
CA PRO A 59 -1.25 14.33 0.22
C PRO A 59 -1.17 14.62 -1.28
N TYR A 60 -0.91 13.61 -2.12
CA TYR A 60 -0.80 13.81 -3.56
C TYR A 60 -2.17 13.70 -4.24
N ASP A 61 -2.37 14.49 -5.29
CA ASP A 61 -3.57 14.38 -6.13
C ASP A 61 -3.63 13.03 -6.84
N LEU A 62 -2.47 12.51 -7.23
CA LEU A 62 -2.35 11.23 -7.94
C LEU A 62 -1.36 10.33 -7.21
N PRO A 63 -1.80 9.64 -6.14
CA PRO A 63 -0.92 8.72 -5.43
C PRO A 63 -0.69 7.44 -6.26
N GLU A 64 0.52 6.90 -6.17
CA GLU A 64 0.79 5.59 -6.73
C GLU A 64 0.14 4.53 -5.86
N LEU A 65 -0.73 3.72 -6.44
CA LEU A 65 -1.41 2.65 -5.73
C LEU A 65 -1.52 1.45 -6.65
N ILE A 66 -0.74 0.41 -6.35
CA ILE A 66 -0.64 -0.79 -7.18
C ILE A 66 -0.78 -2.00 -6.27
N ALA A 67 -1.57 -2.97 -6.69
CA ALA A 67 -1.69 -4.23 -5.98
C ALA A 67 -1.05 -5.36 -6.79
N HIS A 68 -0.32 -6.22 -6.10
CA HIS A 68 0.27 -7.42 -6.69
C HIS A 68 -0.26 -8.64 -5.96
N ALA A 69 -0.68 -9.65 -6.71
CA ALA A 69 -1.04 -10.93 -6.12
C ALA A 69 0.20 -11.82 -6.12
N PRO A 70 0.61 -12.35 -4.96
CA PRO A 70 1.76 -13.25 -4.92
C PRO A 70 1.42 -14.55 -5.63
N GLU A 71 2.36 -15.03 -6.43
CA GLU A 71 2.19 -16.32 -7.11
C GLU A 71 2.19 -17.48 -6.10
N LYS A 72 3.01 -17.35 -5.08
CA LYS A 72 3.12 -18.35 -4.00
C LYS A 72 3.28 -17.66 -2.66
N TYR A 73 2.72 -18.24 -1.64
CA TYR A 73 2.90 -17.79 -0.26
C TYR A 73 2.76 -18.99 0.68
N GLU A 74 3.35 -18.87 1.86
CA GLU A 74 3.25 -19.90 2.87
C GLU A 74 1.82 -19.94 3.45
N ALA A 75 1.25 -21.12 3.56
CA ALA A 75 -0.17 -21.28 3.89
C ALA A 75 -0.57 -20.72 5.26
N HIS A 76 0.28 -20.91 6.27
CA HIS A 76 -0.02 -20.41 7.61
C HIS A 76 0.04 -18.88 7.65
N TYR A 77 0.98 -18.31 6.94
CA TYR A 77 1.08 -16.86 6.82
C TYR A 77 -0.15 -16.27 6.12
N GLY A 78 -0.58 -16.91 5.05
CA GLY A 78 -1.79 -16.48 4.33
C GLY A 78 -3.03 -16.50 5.21
N LYS A 79 -3.19 -17.55 6.01
CA LYS A 79 -4.31 -17.65 6.95
C LYS A 79 -4.24 -16.56 8.02
N TRP A 80 -3.05 -16.26 8.50
CA TRP A 80 -2.88 -15.18 9.46
C TRP A 80 -3.30 -13.84 8.86
N VAL A 81 -2.88 -13.55 7.63
CA VAL A 81 -3.30 -12.33 6.95
C VAL A 81 -4.82 -12.26 6.85
N GLU A 82 -5.46 -13.33 6.42
CA GLU A 82 -6.93 -13.38 6.33
C GLU A 82 -7.61 -13.14 7.67
N SER A 83 -7.05 -13.70 8.74
CA SER A 83 -7.64 -13.58 10.09
C SER A 83 -7.59 -12.16 10.65
N GLU A 84 -6.60 -11.38 10.24
CA GLU A 84 -6.40 -10.02 10.77
C GLU A 84 -7.12 -8.94 9.94
N VAL A 85 -7.69 -9.32 8.81
CA VAL A 85 -8.38 -8.40 7.90
C VAL A 85 -9.87 -8.69 7.93
N LYS A 86 -10.69 -7.65 8.10
CA LYS A 86 -12.15 -7.83 8.24
C LYS A 86 -12.95 -6.86 7.40
#